data_540713fa84cfe5194245bd509b2a3360
#
_entry.id   540713fa84cfe5194245bd509b2a3360
#
_cell.length_a   1.000
_cell.length_b   1.000
_cell.length_c   1.000
_cell.angle_alpha   90.00
_cell.angle_beta   90.00
_cell.angle_gamma   90.00
#
_symmetry.space_group_name_H-M   'P 1'
#
loop_
_entity.id
_entity.type
_entity.pdbx_description
1 polymer ?
#
loop_
_entity_poly.entity_id
_entity_poly.type
_entity_poly.pdbx_seq_one_letter_code
_entity_poly.pdbx_strand_id
1 'polypeptide(L)' 'MYIDISDIDFSSLRNDLIEYFGTAASYMPFAMADVVRVQSASERELIRLAEENGFDLGKYIK' A
#
# COMPACT_ATOMS: atom_id res chain seq x y z
N MET A 1 -13.96 12.11 -10.38
CA MET A 1 -14.67 11.00 -9.75
C MET A 1 -14.40 10.97 -8.25
N TYR A 2 -15.45 10.78 -7.48
CA TYR A 2 -15.32 10.75 -6.01
C TYR A 2 -15.16 9.31 -5.53
N ILE A 3 -14.13 9.04 -4.73
CA ILE A 3 -13.88 7.74 -4.13
C ILE A 3 -14.00 7.87 -2.62
N ASP A 4 -14.93 7.13 -2.02
CA ASP A 4 -15.07 7.08 -0.57
C ASP A 4 -14.03 6.12 -0.01
N ILE A 5 -13.35 6.52 1.06
CA ILE A 5 -12.36 5.68 1.74
C ILE A 5 -12.96 4.33 2.13
N SER A 6 -14.23 4.32 2.54
CA SER A 6 -14.88 3.08 2.97
C SER A 6 -15.07 2.08 1.84
N ASP A 7 -14.96 2.51 0.58
CA ASP A 7 -15.14 1.63 -0.57
C ASP A 7 -13.84 0.91 -0.97
N ILE A 8 -12.72 1.27 -0.37
CA ILE A 8 -11.43 0.69 -0.73
C ILE A 8 -11.22 -0.64 0.00
N ASP A 9 -10.78 -1.64 -0.75
CA ASP A 9 -10.40 -2.94 -0.17
C ASP A 9 -8.98 -2.83 0.40
N PHE A 10 -8.90 -2.43 1.66
CA PHE A 10 -7.62 -2.18 2.30
C PHE A 10 -6.79 -3.46 2.52
N SER A 11 -7.44 -4.62 2.64
CA SER A 11 -6.71 -5.87 2.77
C SER A 11 -5.90 -6.17 1.52
N SER A 12 -6.52 -6.02 0.36
CA SER A 12 -5.82 -6.23 -0.92
C SER A 12 -4.75 -5.17 -1.13
N LEU A 13 -5.06 -3.92 -0.83
CA LEU A 13 -4.10 -2.83 -0.98
C LEU A 13 -2.87 -3.06 -0.10
N ARG A 14 -3.08 -3.43 1.16
CA ARG A 14 -1.98 -3.69 2.07
C ARG A 14 -1.12 -4.84 1.57
N ASN A 15 -1.73 -5.93 1.13
CA ASN A 15 -1.00 -7.08 0.63
C ASN A 15 -0.14 -6.72 -0.59
N ASP A 16 -0.71 -5.94 -1.51
CA ASP A 16 0.02 -5.54 -2.71
C ASP A 16 1.18 -4.62 -2.37
N LEU A 17 1.00 -3.72 -1.41
CA LEU A 17 2.09 -2.86 -0.97
C LEU A 17 3.19 -3.66 -0.28
N ILE A 18 2.81 -4.66 0.53
CA ILE A 18 3.79 -5.53 1.18
C ILE A 18 4.62 -6.27 0.12
N GLU A 19 3.98 -6.80 -0.91
CA GLU A 19 4.68 -7.48 -1.99
C GLU A 19 5.60 -6.52 -2.75
N TYR A 20 5.12 -5.31 -3.00
CA TYR A 20 5.88 -4.30 -3.71
C TYR A 20 7.17 -3.96 -2.95
N PHE A 21 7.06 -3.63 -1.68
CA PHE A 21 8.22 -3.29 -0.88
C PHE A 21 9.08 -4.51 -0.56
N GLY A 22 8.46 -5.68 -0.42
CA GLY A 22 9.19 -6.92 -0.20
C GLY A 22 10.09 -7.27 -1.38
N THR A 23 9.61 -7.05 -2.59
CA THR A 23 10.41 -7.24 -3.80
C THR A 23 11.58 -6.25 -3.81
N ALA A 24 11.32 -4.99 -3.47
CA ALA A 24 12.38 -3.99 -3.40
C ALA A 24 13.42 -4.35 -2.33
N ALA A 25 12.98 -4.93 -1.22
CA ALA A 25 13.87 -5.29 -0.12
C ALA A 25 14.86 -6.37 -0.51
N SER A 26 14.56 -7.17 -1.54
CA SER A 26 15.51 -8.19 -2.02
C SER A 26 16.73 -7.57 -2.71
N TYR A 27 16.62 -6.31 -3.14
CA TYR A 27 17.72 -5.57 -3.74
C TYR A 27 18.29 -4.52 -2.80
N MET A 28 17.45 -3.97 -1.93
CA MET A 28 17.82 -2.86 -1.04
C MET A 28 17.33 -3.18 0.36
N PRO A 29 18.23 -3.72 1.22
CA PRO A 29 17.83 -4.19 2.56
C PRO A 29 17.09 -3.15 3.40
N PHE A 30 17.38 -1.85 3.22
CA PHE A 30 16.70 -0.81 3.98
C PHE A 30 15.21 -0.69 3.62
N ALA A 31 14.78 -1.27 2.51
CA ALA A 31 13.36 -1.27 2.15
C ALA A 31 12.51 -2.14 3.08
N MET A 32 13.14 -2.99 3.90
CA MET A 32 12.41 -3.75 4.92
C MET A 32 11.68 -2.85 5.90
N ALA A 33 12.21 -1.66 6.15
CA ALA A 33 11.53 -0.71 7.03
C ALA A 33 10.16 -0.31 6.46
N ASP A 34 10.05 -0.24 5.14
CA ASP A 34 8.79 0.10 4.50
C ASP A 34 7.78 -1.06 4.61
N VAL A 35 8.26 -2.31 4.52
CA VAL A 35 7.39 -3.48 4.70
C VAL A 35 6.78 -3.46 6.10
N VAL A 36 7.60 -3.22 7.11
CA VAL A 36 7.11 -3.14 8.50
C VAL A 36 6.11 -2.00 8.64
N ARG A 37 6.39 -0.86 8.01
CA ARG A 37 5.49 0.29 8.06
C ARG A 37 4.11 -0.05 7.47
N VAL A 38 4.10 -0.76 6.33
CA VAL A 38 2.85 -1.14 5.69
C VAL A 38 2.05 -2.09 6.57
N GLN A 39 2.72 -3.03 7.24
CA GLN A 39 2.05 -4.00 8.09
C GLN A 39 1.29 -3.31 9.23
N SER A 40 1.80 -2.21 9.73
CA SER A 40 1.19 -1.49 10.85
C SER A 40 0.50 -0.18 10.43
N ALA A 41 0.43 0.09 9.13
CA ALA A 41 -0.13 1.35 8.64
C ALA A 41 -1.65 1.43 8.83
N SER A 42 -2.11 2.63 9.14
CA SER A 42 -3.55 2.92 9.16
C SER A 42 -4.06 2.97 7.73
N GLU A 43 -5.39 2.97 7.57
CA GLU A 43 -6.00 3.09 6.25
C GLU A 43 -5.55 4.34 5.51
N ARG A 44 -5.49 5.46 6.20
CA ARG A 44 -5.05 6.72 5.60
C ARG A 44 -3.59 6.64 5.15
N GLU A 45 -2.75 6.01 5.96
CA GLU A 45 -1.35 5.83 5.61
C GLU A 45 -1.19 4.93 4.39
N LEU A 46 -2.00 3.88 4.28
CA LEU A 46 -1.97 3.00 3.11
C LEU A 46 -2.31 3.76 1.83
N ILE A 47 -3.30 4.65 1.89
CA ILE A 47 -3.66 5.47 0.75
C ILE A 47 -2.47 6.34 0.33
N ARG A 48 -1.82 6.98 1.29
CA ARG A 48 -0.69 7.84 1.00
C ARG A 48 0.47 7.05 0.37
N LEU A 49 0.77 5.89 0.94
CA LEU A 49 1.84 5.03 0.40
C LEU A 49 1.53 4.58 -1.02
N ALA A 50 0.27 4.23 -1.27
CA ALA A 50 -0.15 3.82 -2.60
C ALA A 50 0.01 4.95 -3.61
N GLU A 51 -0.42 6.14 -3.25
CA GLU A 51 -0.30 7.30 -4.14
C GLU A 51 1.15 7.67 -4.42
N GLU A 52 1.99 7.63 -3.39
CA GLU A 52 3.41 7.95 -3.54
C GLU A 52 4.13 6.97 -4.47
N ASN A 53 3.63 5.74 -4.56
CA ASN A 53 4.26 4.70 -5.36
C ASN A 53 3.53 4.40 -6.67
N GLY A 54 2.58 5.25 -7.04
CA GLY A 54 1.91 5.14 -8.32
C GLY A 54 0.84 4.06 -8.40
N PHE A 55 0.34 3.59 -7.28
CA PHE A 55 -0.75 2.63 -7.27
C PHE A 55 -2.07 3.30 -7.64
N ASP A 56 -2.86 2.60 -8.43
CA ASP A 56 -4.18 3.09 -8.84
C ASP A 56 -5.22 2.62 -7.82
N LEU A 57 -5.66 3.54 -6.97
CA LEU A 57 -6.65 3.22 -5.94
C LEU A 57 -7.98 2.75 -6.52
N GLY A 58 -8.28 3.12 -7.75
CA GLY A 58 -9.50 2.67 -8.42
C GLY A 58 -9.57 1.16 -8.58
N LYS A 59 -8.43 0.49 -8.60
CA LYS A 59 -8.38 -0.98 -8.71
C LYS A 59 -8.76 -1.68 -7.41
N TYR A 60 -8.87 -0.94 -6.32
CA TYR A 60 -9.15 -1.50 -5.01
C TYR A 60 -10.54 -1.16 -4.51
N ILE A 61 -11.39 -0.65 -5.38
CA ILE A 61 -12.79 -0.37 -5.04
C ILE A 61 -13.54 -1.70 -4.93
N LYS A 62 -14.27 -1.87 -3.84
CA LYS A 62 -15.07 -3.06 -3.61
C LYS A 62 -16.35 -3.06 -4.44
#